data_5c16bf901a568f5c6ae5834e166cdfba
#
_entry.id   5c16bf901a568f5c6ae5834e166cdfba
#
_cell.length_a   1.000
_cell.length_b   1.000
_cell.length_c   1.000
_cell.angle_alpha   90.00
_cell.angle_beta   90.00
_cell.angle_gamma   90.00
#
_symmetry.space_group_name_H-M   'P 1'
#
loop_
_entity.id
_entity.type
_entity.pdbx_description
1 polymer ?
#
loop_
_entity_poly.entity_id
_entity_poly.type
_entity_poly.pdbx_seq_one_letter_code
_entity_poly.pdbx_strand_id
1 'polypeptide(L)'
;MIKIKKGIPLIDQHDGNGMWGGKFGGTWAPETLKKPIEDLTQLFQKLRYDKQFLKQRDYYFNNYVGAPTPFIKLQNLSRHLGGAQIWAKVVSENRGTAHKIYGAVVHCLIAKHSGKKYVCGDTGAGMAGKTLA
;
A
#
# COMPACT_ATOMS: atom_id res chain seq x y z
N MET A 1 -8.87 -16.01 -21.36
CA MET A 1 -7.96 -14.84 -21.35
C MET A 1 -8.71 -13.69 -20.71
N ILE A 2 -8.16 -13.06 -19.66
CA ILE A 2 -8.80 -11.91 -18.99
C ILE A 2 -8.71 -10.71 -19.93
N LYS A 3 -9.86 -10.12 -20.29
CA LYS A 3 -9.90 -8.91 -21.13
C LYS A 3 -9.62 -7.69 -20.24
N ILE A 4 -8.43 -7.10 -20.37
CA ILE A 4 -8.06 -5.87 -19.68
C ILE A 4 -8.68 -4.67 -20.41
N LYS A 5 -9.46 -3.87 -19.71
CA LYS A 5 -10.04 -2.63 -20.25
C LYS A 5 -9.00 -1.51 -20.20
N LYS A 6 -8.68 -0.95 -21.38
CA LYS A 6 -7.72 0.15 -21.50
C LYS A 6 -8.27 1.42 -20.85
N GLY A 7 -7.45 2.13 -20.09
CA GLY A 7 -7.84 3.38 -19.41
C GLY A 7 -8.55 3.23 -18.07
N ILE A 8 -8.85 2.00 -17.63
CA ILE A 8 -9.41 1.73 -16.30
C ILE A 8 -8.33 1.08 -15.44
N PRO A 9 -8.04 1.58 -14.21
CA PRO A 9 -7.10 0.94 -13.30
C PRO A 9 -7.48 -0.54 -13.06
N LEU A 10 -6.49 -1.43 -13.00
CA LEU A 10 -6.74 -2.86 -12.80
C LEU A 10 -7.55 -3.15 -11.54
N ILE A 11 -7.32 -2.38 -10.47
CA ILE A 11 -8.05 -2.52 -9.21
C ILE A 11 -9.57 -2.28 -9.37
N ASP A 12 -10.00 -1.56 -10.40
CA ASP A 12 -11.41 -1.24 -10.67
C ASP A 12 -12.02 -2.16 -11.76
N GLN A 13 -11.28 -3.16 -12.26
CA GLN A 13 -11.73 -4.08 -13.30
C GLN A 13 -12.30 -5.40 -12.77
N HIS A 14 -12.59 -5.49 -11.49
CA HIS A 14 -13.33 -6.62 -10.93
C HIS A 14 -14.83 -6.53 -11.24
N ASP A 15 -15.53 -7.64 -11.13
CA ASP A 15 -17.00 -7.69 -11.15
C ASP A 15 -17.59 -7.25 -9.80
N GLY A 16 -18.93 -7.25 -9.68
CA GLY A 16 -19.63 -6.87 -8.45
C GLY A 16 -19.29 -7.74 -7.22
N ASN A 17 -18.72 -8.92 -7.44
CA ASN A 17 -18.28 -9.84 -6.39
C ASN A 17 -16.78 -9.72 -6.08
N GLY A 18 -16.09 -8.75 -6.66
CA GLY A 18 -14.65 -8.58 -6.48
C GLY A 18 -13.80 -9.62 -7.22
N MET A 19 -14.32 -10.21 -8.30
CA MET A 19 -13.62 -11.22 -9.09
C MET A 19 -13.06 -10.63 -10.37
N TRP A 20 -11.84 -11.01 -10.72
CA TRP A 20 -11.21 -10.68 -12.00
C TRP A 20 -11.30 -11.86 -12.96
N GLY A 21 -11.86 -11.61 -14.15
CA GLY A 21 -12.07 -12.65 -15.16
C GLY A 21 -12.96 -13.80 -14.71
N GLY A 22 -13.82 -13.59 -13.71
CA GLY A 22 -14.75 -14.56 -13.17
C GLY A 22 -14.13 -15.71 -12.35
N LYS A 23 -12.80 -15.72 -12.16
CA LYS A 23 -12.09 -16.82 -11.51
C LYS A 23 -11.16 -16.41 -10.38
N PHE A 24 -10.66 -15.17 -10.40
CA PHE A 24 -9.60 -14.72 -9.49
C PHE A 24 -10.10 -13.57 -8.63
N GLY A 25 -9.84 -13.62 -7.33
CA GLY A 25 -10.27 -12.61 -6.38
C GLY A 25 -11.39 -13.09 -5.46
N GLY A 26 -12.28 -12.18 -5.07
CA GLY A 26 -13.35 -12.42 -4.10
C GLY A 26 -12.88 -12.24 -2.66
N THR A 27 -13.82 -12.39 -1.72
CA THR A 27 -13.58 -12.24 -0.29
C THR A 27 -13.69 -13.59 0.40
N TRP A 28 -12.57 -14.12 0.87
CA TRP A 28 -12.44 -15.41 1.55
C TRP A 28 -12.31 -15.23 3.08
N ALA A 29 -13.05 -14.28 3.61
CA ALA A 29 -13.04 -13.99 5.04
C ALA A 29 -14.18 -14.74 5.77
N PRO A 30 -14.00 -15.06 7.07
CA PRO A 30 -15.10 -15.55 7.91
C PRO A 30 -16.29 -14.60 7.87
N GLU A 31 -17.50 -15.16 8.05
CA GLU A 31 -18.76 -14.40 7.96
C GLU A 31 -18.77 -13.17 8.89
N THR A 32 -18.22 -13.34 10.10
CA THR A 32 -18.10 -12.27 11.11
C THR A 32 -17.25 -11.07 10.65
N LEU A 33 -16.37 -11.24 9.66
CA LEU A 33 -15.51 -10.19 9.14
C LEU A 33 -16.04 -9.55 7.84
N LYS A 34 -17.08 -10.10 7.23
CA LYS A 34 -17.61 -9.55 5.97
C LYS A 34 -18.05 -8.11 6.10
N LYS A 35 -18.89 -7.81 7.09
CA LYS A 35 -19.38 -6.44 7.31
C LYS A 35 -18.26 -5.43 7.60
N PRO A 36 -17.31 -5.70 8.53
CA PRO A 36 -16.14 -4.83 8.72
C PRO A 36 -15.31 -4.61 7.45
N ILE A 37 -15.15 -5.64 6.60
CA ILE A 37 -14.39 -5.53 5.33
C ILE A 37 -15.17 -4.68 4.32
N GLU A 38 -16.48 -4.83 4.22
CA GLU A 38 -17.32 -4.00 3.37
C GLU A 38 -17.24 -2.53 3.76
N ASP A 39 -17.38 -2.22 5.05
CA ASP A 39 -17.27 -0.86 5.57
C ASP A 39 -15.91 -0.23 5.28
N LEU A 40 -14.84 -1.01 5.47
CA LEU A 40 -13.48 -0.59 5.13
C LEU A 40 -13.30 -0.36 3.62
N THR A 41 -13.87 -1.23 2.79
CA THR A 41 -13.82 -1.11 1.34
C THR A 41 -14.50 0.16 0.86
N GLN A 42 -15.70 0.45 1.38
CA GLN A 42 -16.43 1.67 1.05
C GLN A 42 -15.65 2.92 1.48
N LEU A 43 -15.09 2.92 2.70
CA LEU A 43 -14.25 4.01 3.18
C LEU A 43 -13.02 4.21 2.29
N PHE A 44 -12.31 3.13 1.94
CA PHE A 44 -11.14 3.18 1.08
C PHE A 44 -11.47 3.75 -0.30
N GLN A 45 -12.57 3.31 -0.92
CA GLN A 45 -13.00 3.83 -2.22
C GLN A 45 -13.29 5.34 -2.18
N LYS A 46 -13.81 5.86 -1.07
CA LYS A 46 -13.98 7.29 -0.85
C LYS A 46 -12.66 8.02 -0.66
N LEU A 47 -11.79 7.51 0.23
CA LEU A 47 -10.56 8.17 0.63
C LEU A 47 -9.49 8.18 -0.48
N ARG A 48 -9.43 7.15 -1.33
CA ARG A 48 -8.40 7.04 -2.38
C ARG A 48 -8.41 8.18 -3.40
N TYR A 49 -9.51 8.92 -3.50
CA TYR A 49 -9.65 10.09 -4.38
C TYR A 49 -9.88 11.39 -3.61
N ASP A 50 -9.98 11.33 -2.28
CA ASP A 50 -10.18 12.51 -1.44
C ASP A 50 -8.92 13.36 -1.38
N LYS A 51 -9.00 14.62 -1.85
CA LYS A 51 -7.85 15.52 -1.95
C LYS A 51 -7.25 15.85 -0.58
N GLN A 52 -8.08 15.94 0.46
CA GLN A 52 -7.61 16.25 1.81
C GLN A 52 -6.87 15.07 2.41
N PHE A 53 -7.40 13.86 2.25
CA PHE A 53 -6.71 12.62 2.65
C PHE A 53 -5.37 12.46 1.93
N LEU A 54 -5.34 12.65 0.62
CA LEU A 54 -4.11 12.57 -0.18
C LEU A 54 -3.08 13.61 0.27
N LYS A 55 -3.51 14.85 0.56
CA LYS A 55 -2.62 15.90 1.09
C LYS A 55 -2.05 15.51 2.46
N GLN A 56 -2.84 14.93 3.36
CA GLN A 56 -2.37 14.43 4.64
C GLN A 56 -1.36 13.29 4.47
N ARG A 57 -1.66 12.31 3.60
CA ARG A 57 -0.74 11.22 3.27
C ARG A 57 0.61 11.77 2.80
N ASP A 58 0.60 12.69 1.84
CA ASP A 58 1.80 13.27 1.25
C ASP A 58 2.59 14.09 2.28
N TYR A 59 1.89 14.81 3.17
CA TYR A 59 2.53 15.48 4.29
C TYR A 59 3.32 14.51 5.17
N TYR A 60 2.70 13.39 5.58
CA TYR A 60 3.39 12.39 6.40
C TYR A 60 4.50 11.67 5.64
N PHE A 61 4.31 11.39 4.36
CA PHE A 61 5.36 10.78 3.55
C PHE A 61 6.61 11.66 3.47
N ASN A 62 6.44 12.96 3.25
CA ASN A 62 7.55 13.89 3.11
C ASN A 62 8.20 14.24 4.48
N ASN A 63 7.39 14.48 5.50
CA ASN A 63 7.90 15.05 6.76
C ASN A 63 8.16 14.00 7.85
N TYR A 64 7.42 12.89 7.85
CA TYR A 64 7.59 11.83 8.85
C TYR A 64 8.35 10.64 8.29
N VAL A 65 7.97 10.11 7.13
CA VAL A 65 8.63 8.95 6.53
C VAL A 65 10.02 9.29 5.98
N GLY A 66 10.20 10.50 5.46
CA GLY A 66 11.43 10.92 4.77
C GLY A 66 11.45 10.46 3.31
N ALA A 67 10.31 10.54 2.63
CA ALA A 67 10.22 10.32 1.20
C ALA A 67 10.48 11.62 0.43
N PRO A 68 10.96 11.55 -0.82
CA PRO A 68 11.39 10.34 -1.51
C PRO A 68 12.78 9.87 -1.03
N THR A 69 12.91 8.55 -0.84
CA THR A 69 14.22 7.95 -0.56
C THR A 69 15.11 7.92 -1.82
N PRO A 70 16.44 7.83 -1.69
CA PRO A 70 17.36 7.85 -2.84
C PRO A 70 17.05 6.77 -3.87
N PHE A 71 17.29 7.11 -5.13
CA PHE A 71 17.23 6.20 -6.27
C PHE A 71 18.58 6.26 -6.98
N ILE A 72 19.39 5.23 -6.82
CA ILE A 72 20.80 5.23 -7.23
C ILE A 72 21.07 4.18 -8.31
N LYS A 73 21.95 4.54 -9.25
CA LYS A 73 22.45 3.62 -10.27
C LYS A 73 23.59 2.77 -9.69
N LEU A 74 23.46 1.45 -9.76
CA LEU A 74 24.49 0.50 -9.34
C LEU A 74 25.46 0.25 -10.50
N GLN A 75 26.35 1.23 -10.76
CA GLN A 75 27.22 1.24 -11.93
C GLN A 75 28.15 0.03 -12.01
N ASN A 76 28.81 -0.31 -10.90
CA ASN A 76 29.74 -1.43 -10.84
C ASN A 76 29.04 -2.76 -11.08
N LEU A 77 27.87 -2.98 -10.45
CA LEU A 77 27.07 -4.18 -10.63
C LEU A 77 26.56 -4.29 -12.08
N SER A 78 26.05 -3.20 -12.65
CA SER A 78 25.62 -3.16 -14.05
C SER A 78 26.75 -3.51 -15.02
N ARG A 79 27.96 -2.99 -14.77
CA ARG A 79 29.15 -3.28 -15.59
C ARG A 79 29.59 -4.75 -15.44
N HIS A 80 29.60 -5.25 -14.20
CA HIS A 80 30.02 -6.63 -13.91
C HIS A 80 29.12 -7.66 -14.61
N LEU A 81 27.81 -7.42 -14.62
CA LEU A 81 26.84 -8.33 -15.23
C LEU A 81 26.72 -8.17 -16.74
N GLY A 82 27.25 -7.09 -17.34
CA GLY A 82 27.32 -6.91 -18.80
C GLY A 82 25.98 -6.81 -19.53
N GLY A 83 24.86 -6.56 -18.80
CA GLY A 83 23.51 -6.56 -19.34
C GLY A 83 22.73 -5.29 -19.04
N ALA A 84 21.57 -5.42 -18.43
CA ALA A 84 20.68 -4.32 -18.09
C ALA A 84 21.31 -3.33 -17.09
N GLN A 85 20.90 -2.08 -17.17
CA GLN A 85 21.25 -1.09 -16.15
C GLN A 85 20.47 -1.38 -14.87
N ILE A 86 21.17 -1.55 -13.74
CA ILE A 86 20.58 -1.88 -12.45
C ILE A 86 20.51 -0.62 -11.59
N TRP A 87 19.35 -0.38 -11.04
CA TRP A 87 19.07 0.73 -10.15
C TRP A 87 18.50 0.20 -8.82
N ALA A 88 18.84 0.86 -7.73
CA ALA A 88 18.32 0.55 -6.39
C ALA A 88 17.49 1.71 -5.85
N LYS A 89 16.28 1.40 -5.41
CA LYS A 89 15.47 2.29 -4.56
C LYS A 89 15.80 2.01 -3.10
N VAL A 90 16.49 2.94 -2.44
CA VAL A 90 17.08 2.73 -1.11
C VAL A 90 16.04 3.03 -0.04
N VAL A 91 15.10 2.11 0.18
CA VAL A 91 14.02 2.28 1.16
C VAL A 91 14.48 2.15 2.62
N SER A 92 15.68 1.64 2.86
CA SER A 92 16.28 1.57 4.20
C SER A 92 16.61 2.96 4.79
N GLU A 93 16.70 4.00 3.96
CA GLU A 93 16.96 5.36 4.40
C GLU A 93 15.70 6.14 4.82
N ASN A 94 14.54 5.52 4.78
CA ASN A 94 13.37 6.12 5.41
C ASN A 94 13.40 5.90 6.94
N ARG A 95 12.57 6.63 7.67
CA ARG A 95 12.51 6.56 9.15
C ARG A 95 12.11 5.19 9.69
N GLY A 96 11.39 4.40 8.92
CA GLY A 96 11.01 3.03 9.28
C GLY A 96 12.06 1.98 8.90
N THR A 97 13.16 2.38 8.25
CA THR A 97 14.22 1.50 7.73
C THR A 97 13.75 0.40 6.76
N ALA A 98 12.49 0.44 6.34
CA ALA A 98 11.89 -0.50 5.40
C ALA A 98 10.63 0.08 4.73
N HIS A 99 10.15 -0.58 3.67
CA HIS A 99 8.95 -0.18 2.93
C HIS A 99 7.66 -0.17 3.77
N LYS A 100 7.61 -0.89 4.88
CA LYS A 100 6.39 -1.07 5.69
C LYS A 100 5.84 0.22 6.31
N ILE A 101 6.68 1.21 6.55
CA ILE A 101 6.25 2.50 7.11
C ILE A 101 5.26 3.24 6.19
N TYR A 102 5.37 3.09 4.88
CA TYR A 102 4.42 3.70 3.93
C TYR A 102 3.00 3.15 4.14
N GLY A 103 2.90 1.81 4.26
CA GLY A 103 1.63 1.15 4.56
C GLY A 103 1.10 1.53 5.94
N ALA A 104 1.96 1.54 6.97
CA ALA A 104 1.58 1.87 8.33
C ALA A 104 0.96 3.28 8.43
N VAL A 105 1.58 4.30 7.82
CA VAL A 105 1.03 5.67 7.77
C VAL A 105 -0.36 5.68 7.14
N VAL A 106 -0.54 5.00 6.00
CA VAL A 106 -1.84 4.96 5.31
C VAL A 106 -2.89 4.22 6.16
N HIS A 107 -2.53 3.09 6.78
CA HIS A 107 -3.44 2.34 7.66
C HIS A 107 -3.89 3.17 8.87
N CYS A 108 -2.95 3.89 9.51
CA CYS A 108 -3.29 4.79 10.63
C CYS A 108 -4.21 5.94 10.20
N LEU A 109 -3.96 6.53 9.02
CA LEU A 109 -4.85 7.57 8.47
C LEU A 109 -6.25 7.02 8.19
N ILE A 110 -6.36 5.85 7.56
CA ILE A 110 -7.66 5.20 7.30
C ILE A 110 -8.37 4.89 8.62
N ALA A 111 -7.67 4.35 9.62
CA ALA A 111 -8.22 4.07 10.93
C ALA A 111 -8.76 5.34 11.61
N LYS A 112 -8.01 6.45 11.54
CA LYS A 112 -8.46 7.75 12.03
C LYS A 112 -9.75 8.22 11.35
N HIS A 113 -9.83 8.11 10.01
CA HIS A 113 -11.02 8.47 9.25
C HIS A 113 -12.20 7.51 9.45
N SER A 114 -11.95 6.28 9.87
CA SER A 114 -12.99 5.31 10.21
C SER A 114 -13.58 5.50 11.61
N GLY A 115 -13.04 6.43 12.42
CA GLY A 115 -13.44 6.64 13.81
C GLY A 115 -13.02 5.51 14.77
N LYS A 116 -12.15 4.60 14.34
CA LYS A 116 -11.63 3.52 15.19
C LYS A 116 -10.67 4.09 16.24
N LYS A 117 -10.82 3.64 17.49
CA LYS A 117 -9.98 4.06 18.62
C LYS A 117 -8.68 3.27 18.74
N TYR A 118 -8.66 2.06 18.20
CA TYR A 118 -7.53 1.15 18.30
C TYR A 118 -7.17 0.59 16.94
N VAL A 119 -5.88 0.45 16.70
CA VAL A 119 -5.31 -0.26 15.56
C VAL A 119 -4.47 -1.38 16.13
N CYS A 120 -4.68 -2.60 15.67
CA CYS A 120 -3.85 -3.74 15.99
C CYS A 120 -3.28 -4.34 14.71
N GLY A 121 -2.12 -4.91 14.82
CA GLY A 121 -1.46 -5.61 13.72
C GLY A 121 -0.56 -6.70 14.25
N ASP A 122 -0.37 -7.73 13.46
CA ASP A 122 0.60 -8.77 13.74
C ASP A 122 1.96 -8.43 13.13
N THR A 123 3.00 -9.02 13.66
CA THR A 123 4.35 -8.81 13.20
C THR A 123 5.20 -10.06 13.45
N GLY A 124 5.87 -10.56 12.41
CA GLY A 124 6.83 -11.67 12.54
C GLY A 124 8.15 -11.16 13.12
N ALA A 125 9.01 -10.60 12.28
CA ALA A 125 10.33 -10.09 12.68
C ALA A 125 10.32 -8.69 13.36
N GLY A 126 9.17 -8.17 13.77
CA GLY A 126 9.04 -6.92 14.52
C GLY A 126 8.94 -5.65 13.68
N MET A 127 9.31 -5.65 12.40
CA MET A 127 9.37 -4.45 11.58
C MET A 127 7.98 -3.81 11.34
N ALA A 128 6.94 -4.63 11.14
CA ALA A 128 5.57 -4.12 10.98
C ALA A 128 5.08 -3.49 12.29
N GLY A 129 5.29 -4.15 13.44
CA GLY A 129 4.96 -3.61 14.76
C GLY A 129 5.65 -2.29 15.02
N LYS A 130 6.97 -2.22 14.82
CA LYS A 130 7.75 -0.99 14.97
C LYS A 130 7.20 0.19 14.15
N THR A 131 6.69 -0.06 12.95
CA THR A 131 6.19 1.00 12.07
C THR A 131 4.74 1.39 12.36
N LEU A 132 3.97 0.54 13.07
CA LEU A 132 2.60 0.84 13.51
C LEU A 132 2.57 1.59 14.86
N ALA A 133 3.56 1.37 15.72
CA ALA A 133 3.73 2.05 16.99
C ALA A 133 4.21 3.50 16.83
#